data_f1b6ddc04c2ab60f830f2fef5fd9263f
#
_entry.id   f1b6ddc04c2ab60f830f2fef5fd9263f
#
_cell.length_a   1.000
_cell.length_b   1.000
_cell.length_c   1.000
_cell.angle_alpha   90.00
_cell.angle_beta   90.00
_cell.angle_gamma   90.00
#
_symmetry.space_group_name_H-M   'P 1'
#
loop_
_entity.id
_entity.type
_entity.pdbx_description
1 polymer ?
#
loop_
_entity_poly.entity_id
_entity_poly.type
_entity_poly.pdbx_seq_one_letter_code
_entity_poly.pdbx_strand_id
1 'polypeptide(L)'
;HLLTRSGVRCNAFLGGISANYRTNVLLDNAAAFNVVEADEYDRSFLQLAPAQAIITAMDPDHLDIYGTPEAMYDAYRSFADLCTGPVLVHERVKHHFQGRPNVSTYSLGPESPARAENIRVEDGAYHFDLVSDGSELRNLTLGMPGRHNVENAIAASTLALRAGVPTSRLREALASFKGVSRRFELRAKTNGSVFIDDYAHHPAELEACIRSAKELYPGRKVTGIFQPHLFTRTRDLAAGFAKALALLDELILLEIYPAREQPIPGITSHWLLDQVPMMNKAVCTKQELPSVLRARNIEILLALGAGDIDRLVPGIAALIEAIAKAR
;
A
#
# COMPACT_ATOMS: atom_id res chain seq x y z
N HIS A 1 -14.53 0.66 -3.93
CA HIS A 1 -14.40 1.89 -4.72
C HIS A 1 -14.91 1.69 -6.16
N LEU A 2 -14.49 0.62 -6.85
CA LEU A 2 -14.91 0.35 -8.24
C LEU A 2 -16.43 0.20 -8.34
N LEU A 3 -17.08 -0.54 -7.44
CA LEU A 3 -18.53 -0.71 -7.39
C LEU A 3 -19.22 0.65 -7.19
N THR A 4 -18.88 1.36 -6.12
CA THR A 4 -19.51 2.64 -5.75
C THR A 4 -19.38 3.69 -6.87
N ARG A 5 -18.17 3.86 -7.44
CA ARG A 5 -17.94 4.84 -8.53
C ARG A 5 -18.64 4.47 -9.83
N SER A 6 -18.93 3.21 -10.03
CA SER A 6 -19.64 2.73 -11.21
C SER A 6 -21.17 2.69 -11.05
N GLY A 7 -21.68 3.11 -9.88
CA GLY A 7 -23.12 3.14 -9.60
C GLY A 7 -23.68 1.81 -9.10
N VAL A 8 -22.83 0.83 -8.81
CA VAL A 8 -23.24 -0.43 -8.17
C VAL A 8 -23.22 -0.22 -6.65
N ARG A 9 -24.39 -0.30 -6.04
CA ARG A 9 -24.57 -0.06 -4.60
C ARG A 9 -23.97 -1.19 -3.79
N CYS A 10 -23.13 -0.86 -2.82
CA CYS A 10 -22.48 -1.84 -1.97
C CYS A 10 -22.24 -1.30 -0.56
N ASN A 11 -22.24 -2.19 0.41
CA ASN A 11 -21.59 -1.97 1.70
C ASN A 11 -20.09 -2.32 1.58
N ALA A 12 -19.27 -1.72 2.43
CA ALA A 12 -17.85 -2.08 2.53
C ALA A 12 -17.40 -2.06 3.99
N PHE A 13 -16.63 -3.09 4.36
CA PHE A 13 -15.99 -3.26 5.66
C PHE A 13 -14.50 -3.49 5.38
N LEU A 14 -13.67 -2.50 5.73
CA LEU A 14 -12.28 -2.42 5.34
C LEU A 14 -11.39 -2.38 6.58
N GLY A 15 -10.22 -2.99 6.53
CA GLY A 15 -9.21 -2.95 7.60
C GLY A 15 -8.55 -1.57 7.77
N GLY A 16 -8.50 -0.78 6.69
CA GLY A 16 -7.89 0.55 6.69
C GLY A 16 -8.86 1.66 6.24
N ILE A 17 -8.55 2.90 6.60
CA ILE A 17 -9.32 4.09 6.20
C ILE A 17 -9.12 4.35 4.71
N SER A 18 -10.19 4.27 3.93
CA SER A 18 -10.15 4.64 2.51
C SER A 18 -9.84 6.13 2.32
N ALA A 19 -8.83 6.45 1.53
CA ALA A 19 -8.48 7.84 1.21
C ALA A 19 -9.55 8.56 0.39
N ASN A 20 -10.37 7.81 -0.37
CA ASN A 20 -11.50 8.36 -1.13
C ASN A 20 -12.70 8.74 -0.25
N TYR A 21 -12.98 7.97 0.79
CA TYR A 21 -14.21 8.09 1.58
C TYR A 21 -13.98 8.55 3.02
N ARG A 22 -12.73 8.57 3.49
CA ARG A 22 -12.29 8.93 4.85
C ARG A 22 -12.97 8.10 5.95
N THR A 23 -13.26 6.86 5.63
CA THR A 23 -13.86 5.87 6.54
C THR A 23 -13.42 4.46 6.13
N ASN A 24 -13.54 3.52 7.02
CA ASN A 24 -13.36 2.09 6.76
C ASN A 24 -14.69 1.32 6.68
N VAL A 25 -15.83 2.01 6.84
CA VAL A 25 -17.15 1.42 6.71
C VAL A 25 -18.01 2.27 5.79
N LEU A 26 -18.55 1.67 4.75
CA LEU A 26 -19.58 2.26 3.89
C LEU A 26 -20.85 1.45 4.03
N LEU A 27 -21.99 2.13 4.24
CA LEU A 27 -23.30 1.50 4.37
C LEU A 27 -24.28 2.11 3.37
N ASP A 28 -25.02 1.24 2.71
CA ASP A 28 -26.06 1.61 1.76
C ASP A 28 -27.26 0.68 1.96
N ASN A 29 -28.41 1.23 2.33
CA ASN A 29 -29.63 0.46 2.63
C ASN A 29 -30.18 -0.37 1.45
N ALA A 30 -29.74 -0.08 0.22
CA ALA A 30 -30.10 -0.85 -0.97
C ALA A 30 -28.88 -1.51 -1.61
N ALA A 31 -27.86 -1.83 -0.81
CA ALA A 31 -26.67 -2.52 -1.27
C ALA A 31 -26.99 -3.88 -1.88
N ALA A 32 -26.49 -4.12 -3.09
CA ALA A 32 -26.55 -5.41 -3.75
C ALA A 32 -25.37 -6.33 -3.32
N PHE A 33 -24.29 -5.74 -2.81
CA PHE A 33 -23.06 -6.43 -2.42
C PHE A 33 -22.57 -5.96 -1.05
N ASN A 34 -21.93 -6.88 -0.33
CA ASN A 34 -21.08 -6.57 0.81
C ASN A 34 -19.63 -6.87 0.41
N VAL A 35 -18.75 -5.87 0.44
CA VAL A 35 -17.32 -6.04 0.25
C VAL A 35 -16.67 -6.08 1.63
N VAL A 36 -16.00 -7.18 1.94
CA VAL A 36 -15.42 -7.41 3.26
C VAL A 36 -13.94 -7.73 3.11
N GLU A 37 -13.08 -7.04 3.86
CA GLU A 37 -11.70 -7.48 4.06
C GLU A 37 -11.74 -8.70 4.99
N ALA A 38 -11.37 -9.86 4.46
CA ALA A 38 -11.42 -11.12 5.17
C ALA A 38 -10.13 -11.28 5.99
N ASP A 39 -10.21 -11.01 7.29
CA ASP A 39 -9.08 -11.07 8.22
C ASP A 39 -8.82 -12.52 8.64
N GLU A 40 -7.61 -13.02 8.37
CA GLU A 40 -7.16 -14.36 8.74
C GLU A 40 -6.76 -14.49 10.22
N TYR A 41 -6.44 -13.36 10.88
CA TYR A 41 -6.13 -13.36 12.30
C TYR A 41 -7.28 -14.04 13.09
N ASP A 42 -6.97 -14.83 14.09
CA ASP A 42 -7.93 -15.62 14.88
C ASP A 42 -8.92 -16.52 14.08
N ARG A 43 -8.70 -16.70 12.78
CA ARG A 43 -9.54 -17.47 11.85
C ARG A 43 -10.95 -16.88 11.66
N SER A 44 -11.15 -15.58 11.92
CA SER A 44 -12.46 -14.94 11.84
C SER A 44 -13.05 -14.98 10.42
N PHE A 45 -12.23 -14.97 9.37
CA PHE A 45 -12.67 -15.08 7.97
C PHE A 45 -13.44 -16.40 7.68
N LEU A 46 -13.25 -17.45 8.48
CA LEU A 46 -14.01 -18.72 8.35
C LEU A 46 -15.46 -18.61 8.81
N GLN A 47 -15.85 -17.50 9.43
CA GLN A 47 -17.25 -17.22 9.76
C GLN A 47 -18.02 -16.57 8.61
N LEU A 48 -17.31 -16.19 7.53
CA LEU A 48 -17.92 -15.58 6.36
C LEU A 48 -18.55 -16.64 5.45
N ALA A 49 -19.54 -16.23 4.66
CA ALA A 49 -20.16 -17.04 3.60
C ALA A 49 -20.04 -16.28 2.26
N PRO A 50 -18.85 -16.23 1.65
CA PRO A 50 -18.62 -15.40 0.47
C PRO A 50 -19.28 -15.98 -0.78
N ALA A 51 -19.90 -15.09 -1.58
CA ALA A 51 -20.34 -15.46 -2.93
C ALA A 51 -19.17 -15.48 -3.91
N GLN A 52 -18.16 -14.63 -3.70
CA GLN A 52 -16.92 -14.59 -4.47
C GLN A 52 -15.77 -14.20 -3.53
N ALA A 53 -14.57 -14.66 -3.82
CA ALA A 53 -13.39 -14.32 -3.01
C ALA A 53 -12.17 -13.99 -3.87
N ILE A 54 -11.28 -13.16 -3.30
CA ILE A 54 -9.91 -12.95 -3.80
C ILE A 54 -8.96 -13.42 -2.70
N ILE A 55 -7.94 -14.21 -3.06
CA ILE A 55 -6.82 -14.56 -2.18
C ILE A 55 -5.55 -14.00 -2.79
N THR A 56 -4.99 -12.99 -2.14
CA THR A 56 -3.84 -12.23 -2.66
C THR A 56 -2.50 -12.86 -2.30
N ALA A 57 -2.39 -13.41 -1.10
CA ALA A 57 -1.20 -14.04 -0.57
C ALA A 57 -1.58 -15.07 0.50
N MET A 58 -0.63 -15.95 0.84
CA MET A 58 -0.75 -16.94 1.89
C MET A 58 0.61 -17.10 2.60
N ASP A 59 1.35 -15.99 2.74
CA ASP A 59 2.63 -16.02 3.44
C ASP A 59 2.40 -16.36 4.92
N PRO A 60 3.24 -17.22 5.53
CA PRO A 60 3.05 -17.62 6.92
C PRO A 60 3.15 -16.43 7.87
N ASP A 61 2.04 -16.11 8.51
CA ASP A 61 1.91 -15.12 9.58
C ASP A 61 1.04 -15.66 10.70
N HIS A 62 0.98 -14.98 11.83
CA HIS A 62 0.13 -15.34 12.96
C HIS A 62 0.33 -16.80 13.42
N LEU A 63 1.60 -17.30 13.42
CA LEU A 63 1.89 -18.68 13.81
C LEU A 63 1.64 -18.95 15.30
N ASP A 64 1.50 -17.93 16.12
CA ASP A 64 0.99 -18.00 17.48
C ASP A 64 -0.46 -18.49 17.55
N ILE A 65 -1.26 -18.22 16.51
CA ILE A 65 -2.66 -18.67 16.37
C ILE A 65 -2.76 -20.00 15.61
N TYR A 66 -1.98 -20.13 14.53
CA TYR A 66 -2.07 -21.29 13.63
C TYR A 66 -1.18 -22.46 14.05
N GLY A 67 -0.09 -22.19 14.75
CA GLY A 67 0.91 -23.17 15.16
C GLY A 67 1.88 -23.56 14.05
N THR A 68 1.39 -23.85 12.85
CA THR A 68 2.22 -24.22 11.68
C THR A 68 1.72 -23.51 10.41
N PRO A 69 2.62 -23.33 9.41
CA PRO A 69 2.22 -22.83 8.08
C PRO A 69 1.13 -23.68 7.42
N GLU A 70 1.20 -25.01 7.55
CA GLU A 70 0.24 -25.95 6.97
C GLU A 70 -1.17 -25.73 7.53
N ALA A 71 -1.31 -25.49 8.84
CA ALA A 71 -2.60 -25.20 9.47
C ALA A 71 -3.19 -23.89 8.96
N MET A 72 -2.36 -22.89 8.65
CA MET A 72 -2.79 -21.66 8.02
C MET A 72 -3.24 -21.91 6.57
N TYR A 73 -2.47 -22.67 5.78
CA TYR A 73 -2.86 -23.04 4.41
C TYR A 73 -4.17 -23.84 4.38
N ASP A 74 -4.40 -24.73 5.36
CA ASP A 74 -5.68 -25.45 5.52
C ASP A 74 -6.84 -24.50 5.79
N ALA A 75 -6.63 -23.45 6.59
CA ALA A 75 -7.65 -22.45 6.85
C ALA A 75 -8.02 -21.67 5.57
N TYR A 76 -7.03 -21.26 4.76
CA TYR A 76 -7.30 -20.61 3.46
C TYR A 76 -8.01 -21.55 2.47
N ARG A 77 -7.66 -22.84 2.44
CA ARG A 77 -8.40 -23.84 1.65
C ARG A 77 -9.84 -23.99 2.11
N SER A 78 -10.06 -24.02 3.43
CA SER A 78 -11.39 -24.06 4.02
C SER A 78 -12.19 -22.80 3.69
N PHE A 79 -11.57 -21.63 3.74
CA PHE A 79 -12.21 -20.37 3.32
C PHE A 79 -12.65 -20.42 1.85
N ALA A 80 -11.81 -20.93 0.96
CA ALA A 80 -12.17 -21.11 -0.45
C ALA A 80 -13.33 -22.10 -0.64
N ASP A 81 -13.43 -23.14 0.21
CA ASP A 81 -14.52 -24.11 0.19
C ASP A 81 -15.86 -23.54 0.70
N LEU A 82 -15.84 -22.49 1.53
CA LEU A 82 -17.03 -21.74 1.94
C LEU A 82 -17.58 -20.85 0.80
N CYS A 83 -16.78 -20.57 -0.21
CA CYS A 83 -17.17 -19.70 -1.30
C CYS A 83 -18.14 -20.41 -2.25
N THR A 84 -19.35 -19.87 -2.43
CA THR A 84 -20.38 -20.48 -3.28
C THR A 84 -20.18 -20.26 -4.76
N GLY A 85 -19.33 -19.33 -5.16
CA GLY A 85 -19.01 -18.98 -6.56
C GLY A 85 -17.51 -18.93 -6.81
N PRO A 86 -17.04 -18.12 -7.77
CA PRO A 86 -15.65 -18.12 -8.19
C PRO A 86 -14.70 -17.57 -7.11
N VAL A 87 -13.55 -18.22 -6.98
CA VAL A 87 -12.42 -17.79 -6.16
C VAL A 87 -11.28 -17.38 -7.10
N LEU A 88 -10.81 -16.15 -6.97
CA LEU A 88 -9.70 -15.62 -7.73
C LEU A 88 -8.46 -15.60 -6.86
N VAL A 89 -7.43 -16.36 -7.21
CA VAL A 89 -6.20 -16.46 -6.41
C VAL A 89 -5.01 -15.90 -7.17
N HIS A 90 -4.07 -15.30 -6.45
CA HIS A 90 -2.82 -14.91 -7.08
C HIS A 90 -2.06 -16.14 -7.59
N GLU A 91 -1.45 -16.05 -8.78
CA GLU A 91 -0.75 -17.17 -9.44
C GLU A 91 0.29 -17.85 -8.53
N ARG A 92 0.95 -17.09 -7.62
CA ARG A 92 1.93 -17.61 -6.67
C ARG A 92 1.38 -18.68 -5.72
N VAL A 93 0.10 -18.59 -5.38
CA VAL A 93 -0.54 -19.48 -4.38
C VAL A 93 -1.44 -20.52 -5.01
N LYS A 94 -1.55 -20.58 -6.37
CA LYS A 94 -2.44 -21.50 -7.06
C LYS A 94 -2.20 -22.97 -6.71
N HIS A 95 -0.96 -23.33 -6.39
CA HIS A 95 -0.60 -24.71 -6.08
C HIS A 95 -1.29 -25.25 -4.82
N HIS A 96 -1.76 -24.36 -3.93
CA HIS A 96 -2.56 -24.75 -2.76
C HIS A 96 -4.02 -25.07 -3.10
N PHE A 97 -4.49 -24.76 -4.34
CA PHE A 97 -5.89 -24.89 -4.75
C PHE A 97 -6.10 -25.83 -5.94
N GLN A 98 -5.16 -26.75 -6.18
CA GLN A 98 -5.25 -27.70 -7.28
C GLN A 98 -6.52 -28.55 -7.20
N GLY A 99 -7.12 -28.83 -8.38
CA GLY A 99 -8.33 -29.64 -8.49
C GLY A 99 -9.66 -28.93 -8.12
N ARG A 100 -9.64 -27.64 -7.80
CA ARG A 100 -10.85 -26.85 -7.54
C ARG A 100 -11.34 -26.16 -8.82
N PRO A 101 -12.52 -26.54 -9.36
CA PRO A 101 -12.99 -26.03 -10.65
C PRO A 101 -13.43 -24.55 -10.61
N ASN A 102 -13.77 -24.04 -9.41
CA ASN A 102 -14.20 -22.66 -9.21
C ASN A 102 -13.02 -21.68 -8.98
N VAL A 103 -11.78 -22.18 -8.98
CA VAL A 103 -10.58 -21.35 -8.78
C VAL A 103 -10.01 -20.92 -10.11
N SER A 104 -9.78 -19.62 -10.27
CA SER A 104 -9.05 -19.01 -11.38
C SER A 104 -7.91 -18.15 -10.85
N THR A 105 -6.93 -17.81 -11.72
CA THR A 105 -5.74 -17.05 -11.28
C THR A 105 -5.68 -15.66 -11.87
N TYR A 106 -4.93 -14.80 -11.17
CA TYR A 106 -4.52 -13.50 -11.67
C TYR A 106 -3.04 -13.23 -11.38
N SER A 107 -2.40 -12.48 -12.25
CA SER A 107 -1.00 -12.03 -12.07
C SER A 107 -0.63 -10.95 -13.09
N LEU A 108 0.63 -10.50 -13.06
CA LEU A 108 1.23 -9.70 -14.15
C LEU A 108 1.73 -10.57 -15.31
N GLY A 109 1.80 -11.89 -15.13
CA GLY A 109 2.32 -12.82 -16.13
C GLY A 109 1.27 -13.25 -17.14
N PRO A 110 1.70 -13.68 -18.35
CA PRO A 110 0.80 -14.07 -19.44
C PRO A 110 0.03 -15.38 -19.16
N GLU A 111 0.47 -16.17 -18.18
CA GLU A 111 -0.11 -17.48 -17.85
C GLU A 111 -1.47 -17.37 -17.14
N SER A 112 -1.77 -16.20 -16.54
CA SER A 112 -3.02 -16.02 -15.81
C SER A 112 -4.14 -15.54 -16.73
N PRO A 113 -5.37 -16.11 -16.60
CA PRO A 113 -6.56 -15.65 -17.33
C PRO A 113 -6.89 -14.18 -17.06
N ALA A 114 -6.71 -13.73 -15.82
CA ALA A 114 -6.82 -12.32 -15.46
C ALA A 114 -5.40 -11.73 -15.30
N ARG A 115 -5.05 -10.75 -16.14
CA ARG A 115 -3.68 -10.21 -16.17
C ARG A 115 -3.61 -8.77 -16.67
N ALA A 116 -2.45 -8.14 -16.44
CA ALA A 116 -2.12 -6.86 -17.04
C ALA A 116 -1.08 -7.05 -18.16
N GLU A 117 -1.30 -6.34 -19.25
CA GLU A 117 -0.38 -6.26 -20.39
C GLU A 117 0.07 -4.80 -20.59
N ASN A 118 1.16 -4.58 -21.33
CA ASN A 118 1.66 -3.25 -21.70
C ASN A 118 1.82 -2.29 -20.50
N ILE A 119 2.33 -2.82 -19.36
CA ILE A 119 2.52 -2.05 -18.14
C ILE A 119 3.64 -1.03 -18.36
N ARG A 120 3.33 0.25 -18.11
CA ARG A 120 4.28 1.36 -18.17
C ARG A 120 4.00 2.37 -17.07
N VAL A 121 5.00 3.16 -16.72
CA VAL A 121 4.89 4.25 -15.75
C VAL A 121 5.03 5.57 -16.49
N GLU A 122 4.02 6.42 -16.39
CA GLU A 122 3.99 7.76 -16.99
C GLU A 122 3.35 8.72 -15.98
N ASP A 123 3.91 9.91 -15.80
CA ASP A 123 3.38 11.00 -14.96
C ASP A 123 3.04 10.60 -13.50
N GLY A 124 3.78 9.62 -12.96
CA GLY A 124 3.59 9.12 -11.58
C GLY A 124 2.40 8.20 -11.41
N ALA A 125 1.94 7.56 -12.49
CA ALA A 125 0.89 6.56 -12.49
C ALA A 125 1.29 5.34 -13.32
N TYR A 126 0.71 4.18 -12.99
CA TYR A 126 0.78 2.99 -13.84
C TYR A 126 -0.29 3.06 -14.92
N HIS A 127 0.12 2.76 -16.16
CA HIS A 127 -0.77 2.53 -17.29
C HIS A 127 -0.63 1.09 -17.73
N PHE A 128 -1.72 0.42 -18.00
CA PHE A 128 -1.73 -0.98 -18.40
C PHE A 128 -3.01 -1.34 -19.16
N ASP A 129 -2.97 -2.47 -19.84
CA ASP A 129 -4.13 -3.10 -20.44
C ASP A 129 -4.57 -4.26 -19.54
N LEU A 130 -5.86 -4.37 -19.25
CA LEU A 130 -6.45 -5.45 -18.47
C LEU A 130 -7.07 -6.48 -19.40
N VAL A 131 -6.65 -7.73 -19.26
CA VAL A 131 -7.31 -8.89 -19.86
C VAL A 131 -7.99 -9.67 -18.75
N SER A 132 -9.29 -9.90 -18.85
CA SER A 132 -10.05 -10.65 -17.85
C SER A 132 -11.37 -11.15 -18.43
N ASP A 133 -11.70 -12.42 -18.19
CA ASP A 133 -12.98 -13.05 -18.58
C ASP A 133 -13.39 -12.78 -20.03
N GLY A 134 -12.42 -12.84 -20.97
CA GLY A 134 -12.64 -12.57 -22.40
C GLY A 134 -12.81 -11.08 -22.76
N SER A 135 -12.71 -10.19 -21.78
CA SER A 135 -12.71 -8.73 -22.00
C SER A 135 -11.27 -8.20 -22.04
N GLU A 136 -11.02 -7.26 -22.94
CA GLU A 136 -9.77 -6.48 -22.99
C GLU A 136 -10.09 -5.00 -22.84
N LEU A 137 -9.53 -4.38 -21.78
CA LEU A 137 -9.64 -2.96 -21.53
C LEU A 137 -8.26 -2.31 -21.63
N ARG A 138 -8.08 -1.50 -22.67
CA ARG A 138 -6.78 -0.88 -22.95
C ARG A 138 -6.58 0.43 -22.21
N ASN A 139 -5.33 0.75 -21.91
CA ASN A 139 -4.89 2.03 -21.37
C ASN A 139 -5.64 2.45 -20.09
N LEU A 140 -5.72 1.53 -19.13
CA LEU A 140 -6.19 1.84 -17.77
C LEU A 140 -5.11 2.60 -17.02
N THR A 141 -5.53 3.44 -16.08
CA THR A 141 -4.63 4.23 -15.24
C THR A 141 -4.86 3.90 -13.77
N LEU A 142 -3.77 3.68 -13.03
CA LEU A 142 -3.76 3.49 -11.59
C LEU A 142 -2.74 4.43 -10.96
N GLY A 143 -3.21 5.35 -10.11
CA GLY A 143 -2.36 6.32 -9.39
C GLY A 143 -1.65 5.75 -8.16
N MET A 144 -1.76 4.43 -7.91
CA MET A 144 -1.12 3.76 -6.79
C MET A 144 0.25 3.19 -7.19
N PRO A 145 1.27 3.29 -6.32
CA PRO A 145 2.61 2.79 -6.59
C PRO A 145 2.70 1.28 -6.42
N GLY A 146 3.75 0.72 -7.06
CA GLY A 146 4.14 -0.67 -6.90
C GLY A 146 3.32 -1.64 -7.78
N ARG A 147 4.03 -2.57 -8.37
CA ARG A 147 3.45 -3.59 -9.24
C ARG A 147 2.40 -4.45 -8.54
N HIS A 148 2.55 -4.68 -7.21
CA HIS A 148 1.55 -5.37 -6.40
C HIS A 148 0.19 -4.65 -6.39
N ASN A 149 0.16 -3.31 -6.49
CA ASN A 149 -1.10 -2.58 -6.61
C ASN A 149 -1.72 -2.73 -8.00
N VAL A 150 -0.91 -2.92 -9.04
CA VAL A 150 -1.44 -3.32 -10.36
C VAL A 150 -2.06 -4.74 -10.28
N GLU A 151 -1.41 -5.69 -9.60
CA GLU A 151 -1.97 -7.02 -9.32
C GLU A 151 -3.30 -6.93 -8.55
N ASN A 152 -3.36 -6.13 -7.49
CA ASN A 152 -4.59 -5.88 -6.74
C ASN A 152 -5.68 -5.24 -7.62
N ALA A 153 -5.30 -4.32 -8.52
CA ALA A 153 -6.23 -3.70 -9.46
C ALA A 153 -6.80 -4.70 -10.48
N ILE A 154 -5.98 -5.65 -10.98
CA ILE A 154 -6.44 -6.76 -11.84
C ILE A 154 -7.52 -7.56 -11.10
N ALA A 155 -7.22 -8.02 -9.88
CA ALA A 155 -8.13 -8.84 -9.09
C ALA A 155 -9.44 -8.10 -8.78
N ALA A 156 -9.34 -6.87 -8.27
CA ALA A 156 -10.50 -6.05 -7.94
C ALA A 156 -11.35 -5.73 -9.18
N SER A 157 -10.72 -5.41 -10.32
CA SER A 157 -11.41 -5.13 -11.58
C SER A 157 -12.12 -6.36 -12.13
N THR A 158 -11.49 -7.53 -12.06
CA THR A 158 -12.09 -8.81 -12.46
C THR A 158 -13.38 -9.09 -11.69
N LEU A 159 -13.35 -8.98 -10.36
CA LEU A 159 -14.56 -9.19 -9.55
C LEU A 159 -15.60 -8.07 -9.76
N ALA A 160 -15.18 -6.83 -9.97
CA ALA A 160 -16.09 -5.74 -10.27
C ALA A 160 -16.84 -5.96 -11.59
N LEU A 161 -16.16 -6.45 -12.64
CA LEU A 161 -16.78 -6.81 -13.92
C LEU A 161 -17.78 -7.96 -13.74
N ARG A 162 -17.43 -9.00 -12.98
CA ARG A 162 -18.33 -10.11 -12.62
C ARG A 162 -19.56 -9.64 -11.82
N ALA A 163 -19.40 -8.58 -11.00
CA ALA A 163 -20.49 -7.94 -10.27
C ALA A 163 -21.32 -6.98 -11.12
N GLY A 164 -21.08 -6.90 -12.44
CA GLY A 164 -21.87 -6.12 -13.38
C GLY A 164 -21.41 -4.66 -13.55
N VAL A 165 -20.20 -4.30 -13.12
CA VAL A 165 -19.63 -2.97 -13.42
C VAL A 165 -19.42 -2.85 -14.93
N PRO A 166 -20.00 -1.84 -15.60
CA PRO A 166 -19.76 -1.61 -17.02
C PRO A 166 -18.30 -1.26 -17.32
N THR A 167 -17.72 -1.84 -18.36
CA THR A 167 -16.34 -1.58 -18.77
C THR A 167 -16.05 -0.08 -18.99
N SER A 168 -17.03 0.67 -19.48
CA SER A 168 -16.94 2.12 -19.67
C SER A 168 -16.76 2.91 -18.37
N ARG A 169 -17.28 2.40 -17.25
CA ARG A 169 -17.17 3.02 -15.92
C ARG A 169 -15.92 2.60 -15.17
N LEU A 170 -15.42 1.41 -15.44
CA LEU A 170 -14.27 0.86 -14.71
C LEU A 170 -13.01 1.74 -14.85
N ARG A 171 -12.78 2.30 -16.05
CA ARG A 171 -11.63 3.18 -16.32
C ARG A 171 -11.59 4.39 -15.38
N GLU A 172 -12.70 5.15 -15.32
CA GLU A 172 -12.79 6.34 -14.46
C GLU A 172 -12.73 5.97 -12.98
N ALA A 173 -13.37 4.87 -12.60
CA ALA A 173 -13.36 4.39 -11.24
C ALA A 173 -11.92 4.03 -10.81
N LEU A 174 -11.19 3.28 -11.63
CA LEU A 174 -9.81 2.88 -11.32
C LEU A 174 -8.87 4.10 -11.23
N ALA A 175 -8.93 5.01 -12.20
CA ALA A 175 -8.11 6.22 -12.20
C ALA A 175 -8.38 7.15 -11.00
N SER A 176 -9.60 7.12 -10.44
CA SER A 176 -9.98 7.92 -9.27
C SER A 176 -9.69 7.27 -7.93
N PHE A 177 -9.14 6.05 -7.90
CA PHE A 177 -8.79 5.36 -6.65
C PHE A 177 -7.55 5.98 -6.01
N LYS A 178 -7.70 6.41 -4.74
CA LYS A 178 -6.65 7.11 -3.97
C LYS A 178 -5.98 6.21 -2.92
N GLY A 179 -6.37 4.93 -2.85
CA GLY A 179 -5.80 3.98 -1.90
C GLY A 179 -6.36 4.08 -0.49
N VAL A 180 -5.51 3.69 0.45
CA VAL A 180 -5.76 3.70 1.89
C VAL A 180 -4.90 4.80 2.51
N SER A 181 -5.45 5.51 3.50
CA SER A 181 -4.72 6.56 4.21
C SER A 181 -3.42 6.01 4.81
N ARG A 182 -2.35 6.78 4.64
CA ARG A 182 -0.99 6.43 5.08
C ARG A 182 -0.41 5.15 4.42
N ARG A 183 -0.91 4.76 3.25
CA ARG A 183 -0.33 3.71 2.40
C ARG A 183 0.05 4.33 1.07
N PHE A 184 1.26 4.88 0.98
CA PHE A 184 1.75 5.69 -0.14
C PHE A 184 0.74 6.78 -0.56
N GLU A 185 0.19 7.47 0.44
CA GLU A 185 -0.86 8.46 0.22
C GLU A 185 -0.27 9.74 -0.36
N LEU A 186 -0.72 10.14 -1.54
CA LEU A 186 -0.34 11.41 -2.15
C LEU A 186 -0.97 12.57 -1.35
N ARG A 187 -0.13 13.37 -0.69
CA ARG A 187 -0.56 14.48 0.18
C ARG A 187 -0.49 15.85 -0.49
N ALA A 188 0.49 16.05 -1.37
CA ALA A 188 0.60 17.25 -2.19
C ALA A 188 1.32 16.93 -3.51
N LYS A 189 0.89 17.57 -4.60
CA LYS A 189 1.54 17.53 -5.90
C LYS A 189 1.55 18.94 -6.49
N THR A 190 2.73 19.43 -6.83
CA THR A 190 2.96 20.71 -7.47
C THR A 190 3.77 20.48 -8.76
N ASN A 191 4.03 21.53 -9.53
CA ASN A 191 4.85 21.41 -10.75
C ASN A 191 6.30 20.93 -10.48
N GLY A 192 6.83 21.16 -9.27
CA GLY A 192 8.21 20.80 -8.92
C GLY A 192 8.34 19.78 -7.81
N SER A 193 7.30 19.50 -7.03
CA SER A 193 7.39 18.67 -5.84
C SER A 193 6.21 17.73 -5.69
N VAL A 194 6.48 16.54 -5.17
CA VAL A 194 5.47 15.54 -4.78
C VAL A 194 5.72 15.17 -3.33
N PHE A 195 4.67 15.14 -2.52
CA PHE A 195 4.73 14.73 -1.12
C PHE A 195 3.84 13.52 -0.86
N ILE A 196 4.41 12.48 -0.30
CA ILE A 196 3.79 11.18 -0.04
C ILE A 196 3.94 10.83 1.44
N ASP A 197 2.87 10.32 2.03
CA ASP A 197 2.84 9.80 3.41
C ASP A 197 2.66 8.29 3.39
N ASP A 198 3.52 7.57 4.12
CA ASP A 198 3.47 6.12 4.23
C ASP A 198 3.71 5.65 5.68
N TYR A 199 2.95 4.67 6.10
CA TYR A 199 3.03 4.08 7.44
C TYR A 199 4.25 3.17 7.62
N ALA A 200 5.07 2.98 6.59
CA ALA A 200 6.25 2.12 6.59
C ALA A 200 7.14 2.35 7.81
N HIS A 201 7.32 1.32 8.61
CA HIS A 201 8.06 1.35 9.87
C HIS A 201 8.88 0.07 10.11
N HIS A 202 8.93 -0.81 9.11
CA HIS A 202 9.81 -1.98 9.04
C HIS A 202 10.77 -1.84 7.85
N PRO A 203 12.01 -2.36 7.90
CA PRO A 203 12.98 -2.24 6.81
C PRO A 203 12.44 -2.63 5.43
N ALA A 204 11.71 -3.75 5.33
CA ALA A 204 11.14 -4.21 4.07
C ALA A 204 10.07 -3.25 3.52
N GLU A 205 9.24 -2.67 4.38
CA GLU A 205 8.23 -1.68 4.00
C GLU A 205 8.88 -0.37 3.51
N LEU A 206 9.92 0.11 4.21
CA LEU A 206 10.70 1.28 3.80
C LEU A 206 11.33 1.06 2.43
N GLU A 207 11.99 -0.09 2.23
CA GLU A 207 12.59 -0.44 0.94
C GLU A 207 11.54 -0.44 -0.18
N ALA A 208 10.39 -1.08 0.04
CA ALA A 208 9.30 -1.13 -0.93
C ALA A 208 8.76 0.26 -1.27
N CYS A 209 8.51 1.10 -0.25
CA CYS A 209 8.02 2.48 -0.44
C CYS A 209 9.04 3.34 -1.23
N ILE A 210 10.33 3.31 -0.84
CA ILE A 210 11.37 4.11 -1.50
C ILE A 210 11.58 3.67 -2.94
N ARG A 211 11.63 2.35 -3.20
CA ARG A 211 11.75 1.81 -4.57
C ARG A 211 10.54 2.20 -5.43
N SER A 212 9.33 2.13 -4.87
CA SER A 212 8.12 2.54 -5.56
C SER A 212 8.14 4.03 -5.92
N ALA A 213 8.63 4.89 -5.03
CA ALA A 213 8.78 6.32 -5.33
C ALA A 213 9.78 6.56 -6.46
N LYS A 214 10.92 5.85 -6.46
CA LYS A 214 11.93 5.95 -7.53
C LYS A 214 11.44 5.38 -8.86
N GLU A 215 10.60 4.34 -8.84
CA GLU A 215 9.97 3.78 -10.05
C GLU A 215 8.95 4.75 -10.66
N LEU A 216 8.09 5.36 -9.82
CA LEU A 216 7.07 6.31 -10.28
C LEU A 216 7.64 7.66 -10.76
N TYR A 217 8.78 8.06 -10.22
CA TYR A 217 9.38 9.36 -10.51
C TYR A 217 10.86 9.20 -10.87
N PRO A 218 11.18 8.54 -11.99
CA PRO A 218 12.56 8.22 -12.36
C PRO A 218 13.41 9.49 -12.54
N GLY A 219 14.64 9.44 -12.04
CA GLY A 219 15.60 10.53 -12.14
C GLY A 219 15.34 11.72 -11.20
N ARG A 220 14.29 11.69 -10.40
CA ARG A 220 13.99 12.73 -9.41
C ARG A 220 14.60 12.40 -8.05
N LYS A 221 15.06 13.42 -7.34
CA LYS A 221 15.64 13.31 -5.99
C LYS A 221 14.56 12.89 -4.99
N VAL A 222 14.80 11.79 -4.27
CA VAL A 222 13.91 11.30 -3.22
C VAL A 222 14.47 11.64 -1.84
N THR A 223 13.81 12.53 -1.12
CA THR A 223 14.12 12.91 0.26
C THR A 223 13.15 12.18 1.20
N GLY A 224 13.67 11.43 2.17
CA GLY A 224 12.86 10.75 3.19
C GLY A 224 12.92 11.46 4.54
N ILE A 225 11.76 11.69 5.16
CA ILE A 225 11.64 11.98 6.58
C ILE A 225 11.24 10.66 7.23
N PHE A 226 12.05 10.12 8.12
CA PHE A 226 11.73 8.87 8.82
C PHE A 226 11.67 9.11 10.33
N GLN A 227 10.58 8.68 10.96
CA GLN A 227 10.45 8.60 12.40
C GLN A 227 10.56 7.14 12.84
N PRO A 228 11.69 6.72 13.44
CA PRO A 228 11.78 5.38 14.00
C PRO A 228 10.73 5.17 15.09
N HIS A 229 10.15 3.97 15.15
CA HIS A 229 9.10 3.61 16.09
C HIS A 229 9.57 2.49 17.01
N LEU A 230 9.56 2.71 18.33
CA LEU A 230 10.07 1.87 19.40
C LEU A 230 11.61 1.78 19.45
N PHE A 231 12.16 1.87 20.66
CA PHE A 231 13.60 1.76 20.87
C PHE A 231 14.11 0.33 20.62
N THR A 232 13.34 -0.69 21.05
CA THR A 232 13.68 -2.11 20.81
C THR A 232 13.74 -2.42 19.33
N ARG A 233 12.71 -2.03 18.56
CA ARG A 233 12.68 -2.24 17.10
C ARG A 233 13.82 -1.51 16.40
N THR A 234 14.10 -0.27 16.79
CA THR A 234 15.20 0.52 16.23
C THR A 234 16.54 -0.17 16.44
N ARG A 235 16.78 -0.70 17.64
CA ARG A 235 18.00 -1.46 17.98
C ARG A 235 18.09 -2.75 17.17
N ASP A 236 17.03 -3.56 17.21
CA ASP A 236 17.05 -4.93 16.69
C ASP A 236 17.09 -4.99 15.16
N LEU A 237 16.53 -3.97 14.50
CA LEU A 237 16.47 -3.88 13.03
C LEU A 237 17.40 -2.82 12.44
N ALA A 238 18.34 -2.27 13.21
CA ALA A 238 19.20 -1.15 12.80
C ALA A 238 19.91 -1.38 11.46
N ALA A 239 20.50 -2.56 11.26
CA ALA A 239 21.18 -2.88 9.99
C ALA A 239 20.22 -2.91 8.79
N GLY A 240 19.00 -3.42 8.99
CA GLY A 240 17.94 -3.40 7.98
C GLY A 240 17.48 -1.97 7.66
N PHE A 241 17.27 -1.15 8.68
CA PHE A 241 16.94 0.27 8.52
C PHE A 241 18.04 1.01 7.77
N ALA A 242 19.30 0.83 8.16
CA ALA A 242 20.44 1.48 7.49
C ALA A 242 20.48 1.13 6.00
N LYS A 243 20.28 -0.14 5.65
CA LYS A 243 20.25 -0.61 4.25
C LYS A 243 19.07 -0.02 3.47
N ALA A 244 17.87 -0.02 4.03
CA ALA A 244 16.68 0.50 3.36
C ALA A 244 16.74 2.02 3.17
N LEU A 245 17.13 2.76 4.21
CA LEU A 245 17.24 4.22 4.18
C LEU A 245 18.35 4.72 3.27
N ALA A 246 19.42 3.94 3.06
CA ALA A 246 20.49 4.25 2.09
C ALA A 246 20.01 4.26 0.63
N LEU A 247 18.80 3.78 0.34
CA LEU A 247 18.20 3.90 -0.99
C LEU A 247 17.68 5.32 -1.29
N LEU A 248 17.52 6.17 -0.28
CA LEU A 248 17.17 7.58 -0.45
C LEU A 248 18.34 8.38 -1.02
N ASP A 249 18.04 9.53 -1.60
CA ASP A 249 19.05 10.50 -2.02
C ASP A 249 19.36 11.51 -0.90
N GLU A 250 18.41 11.68 0.03
CA GLU A 250 18.56 12.51 1.24
C GLU A 250 17.67 11.96 2.36
N LEU A 251 18.21 11.95 3.59
CA LEU A 251 17.53 11.44 4.77
C LEU A 251 17.42 12.49 5.89
N ILE A 252 16.24 12.64 6.44
CA ILE A 252 15.98 13.40 7.67
C ILE A 252 15.38 12.42 8.70
N LEU A 253 16.09 12.14 9.78
CA LEU A 253 15.55 11.39 10.89
C LEU A 253 14.91 12.33 11.92
N LEU A 254 13.73 11.96 12.38
CA LEU A 254 13.14 12.53 13.59
C LEU A 254 13.55 11.70 14.81
N GLU A 255 13.32 12.24 16.00
CA GLU A 255 13.50 11.47 17.24
C GLU A 255 12.64 10.21 17.25
N ILE A 256 13.16 9.15 17.89
CA ILE A 256 12.43 7.88 18.04
C ILE A 256 11.11 8.13 18.75
N TYR A 257 10.02 7.64 18.19
CA TYR A 257 8.73 7.62 18.84
C TYR A 257 8.66 6.44 19.82
N PRO A 258 8.59 6.70 21.13
CA PRO A 258 8.73 5.65 22.14
C PRO A 258 7.48 4.78 22.27
N ALA A 259 6.29 5.29 21.86
CA ALA A 259 4.98 4.69 22.15
C ALA A 259 4.85 4.39 23.66
N ARG A 260 4.98 3.12 24.05
CA ARG A 260 4.90 2.66 25.44
C ARG A 260 6.25 2.24 26.05
N GLU A 261 7.34 2.37 25.29
CA GLU A 261 8.66 1.97 25.76
C GLU A 261 9.38 3.07 26.51
N GLN A 262 10.25 2.69 27.43
CA GLN A 262 11.22 3.59 28.03
C GLN A 262 12.45 3.72 27.13
N PRO A 263 13.14 4.86 27.10
CA PRO A 263 14.37 5.03 26.35
C PRO A 263 15.42 3.97 26.72
N ILE A 264 16.07 3.41 25.72
CA ILE A 264 17.20 2.48 25.91
C ILE A 264 18.50 3.30 25.80
N PRO A 265 19.37 3.27 26.82
CA PRO A 265 20.63 4.00 26.77
C PRO A 265 21.46 3.68 25.51
N GLY A 266 21.91 4.74 24.82
CA GLY A 266 22.70 4.61 23.59
C GLY A 266 21.88 4.39 22.31
N ILE A 267 20.59 4.09 22.39
CA ILE A 267 19.74 3.92 21.22
C ILE A 267 19.00 5.24 20.94
N THR A 268 19.48 5.96 19.94
CA THR A 268 18.95 7.27 19.52
C THR A 268 18.84 7.34 18.00
N SER A 269 18.16 8.36 17.48
CA SER A 269 18.13 8.62 16.04
C SER A 269 19.51 8.98 15.50
N HIS A 270 20.38 9.62 16.28
CA HIS A 270 21.77 9.85 15.90
C HIS A 270 22.53 8.53 15.76
N TRP A 271 22.40 7.63 16.74
CA TRP A 271 23.00 6.30 16.68
C TRP A 271 22.57 5.49 15.45
N LEU A 272 21.28 5.57 15.06
CA LEU A 272 20.80 4.95 13.83
C LEU A 272 21.35 5.65 12.59
N LEU A 273 21.37 7.01 12.58
CA LEU A 273 21.86 7.79 11.47
C LEU A 273 23.32 7.47 11.13
N ASP A 274 24.16 7.27 12.16
CA ASP A 274 25.58 6.95 11.98
C ASP A 274 25.80 5.63 11.22
N GLN A 275 24.86 4.70 11.29
CA GLN A 275 24.91 3.42 10.58
C GLN A 275 24.44 3.51 9.12
N VAL A 276 23.77 4.60 8.71
CA VAL A 276 23.28 4.74 7.32
C VAL A 276 24.43 5.23 6.43
N PRO A 277 24.84 4.45 5.40
CA PRO A 277 25.99 4.78 4.55
C PRO A 277 25.60 5.80 3.46
N MET A 278 25.32 7.05 3.86
CA MET A 278 25.04 8.16 2.97
C MET A 278 25.58 9.48 3.52
N MET A 279 25.84 10.45 2.65
CA MET A 279 26.36 11.77 3.03
C MET A 279 25.26 12.78 3.37
N ASN A 280 24.19 12.81 2.58
CA ASN A 280 23.10 13.77 2.73
C ASN A 280 22.09 13.29 3.79
N LYS A 281 22.46 13.40 5.05
CA LYS A 281 21.64 12.93 6.17
C LYS A 281 21.68 13.91 7.35
N ALA A 282 20.56 14.01 8.07
CA ALA A 282 20.44 14.85 9.26
C ALA A 282 19.47 14.25 10.27
N VAL A 283 19.63 14.61 11.55
CA VAL A 283 18.60 14.46 12.59
C VAL A 283 18.05 15.84 12.89
N CYS A 284 16.75 15.95 13.07
CA CYS A 284 16.14 17.18 13.58
C CYS A 284 14.93 16.87 14.48
N THR A 285 14.55 17.83 15.28
CA THR A 285 13.31 17.80 16.05
C THR A 285 12.11 18.10 15.13
N LYS A 286 10.91 17.75 15.59
CA LYS A 286 9.65 18.07 14.88
C LYS A 286 9.48 19.58 14.69
N GLN A 287 9.94 20.39 15.65
CA GLN A 287 9.88 21.84 15.62
C GLN A 287 10.81 22.46 14.57
N GLU A 288 11.98 21.87 14.38
CA GLU A 288 12.98 22.32 13.39
C GLU A 288 12.64 21.90 11.96
N LEU A 289 11.86 20.81 11.79
CA LEU A 289 11.58 20.20 10.49
C LEU A 289 11.09 21.20 9.42
N PRO A 290 10.17 22.13 9.68
CA PRO A 290 9.75 23.11 8.66
C PRO A 290 10.89 23.99 8.14
N SER A 291 11.81 24.39 9.01
CA SER A 291 13.01 25.19 8.61
C SER A 291 14.00 24.36 7.83
N VAL A 292 14.19 23.11 8.26
CA VAL A 292 15.02 22.12 7.58
C VAL A 292 14.53 21.86 6.15
N LEU A 293 13.22 21.73 5.96
CA LEU A 293 12.64 21.52 4.62
C LEU A 293 12.72 22.76 3.73
N ARG A 294 12.54 23.98 4.28
CA ARG A 294 12.69 25.22 3.49
C ARG A 294 14.09 25.42 2.93
N ALA A 295 15.10 24.95 3.63
CA ALA A 295 16.50 25.06 3.21
C ALA A 295 16.89 24.04 2.12
N ARG A 296 15.98 23.15 1.70
CA ARG A 296 16.26 22.07 0.77
C ARG A 296 15.53 22.22 -0.57
N ASN A 297 16.13 21.67 -1.60
CA ASN A 297 15.41 21.44 -2.87
C ASN A 297 14.66 20.11 -2.77
N ILE A 298 13.33 20.18 -2.59
CA ILE A 298 12.47 19.02 -2.48
C ILE A 298 11.82 18.75 -3.83
N GLU A 299 12.07 17.54 -4.36
CA GLU A 299 11.40 17.04 -5.57
C GLU A 299 10.39 15.96 -5.22
N ILE A 300 10.83 14.85 -4.59
CA ILE A 300 9.96 13.83 -4.02
C ILE A 300 10.24 13.79 -2.51
N LEU A 301 9.22 14.00 -1.71
CA LEU A 301 9.29 13.91 -0.26
C LEU A 301 8.46 12.72 0.23
N LEU A 302 9.07 11.87 1.04
CA LEU A 302 8.40 10.77 1.74
C LEU A 302 8.36 11.07 3.23
N ALA A 303 7.18 11.00 3.85
CA ALA A 303 7.03 10.93 5.30
C ALA A 303 6.80 9.46 5.68
N LEU A 304 7.69 8.89 6.49
CA LEU A 304 7.76 7.45 6.76
C LEU A 304 7.70 7.21 8.27
N GLY A 305 6.83 6.30 8.71
CA GLY A 305 6.78 5.87 10.10
C GLY A 305 5.38 5.68 10.68
N ALA A 306 5.27 4.83 11.69
CA ALA A 306 4.03 4.50 12.40
C ALA A 306 3.76 5.39 13.63
N GLY A 307 4.68 6.30 13.95
CA GLY A 307 4.58 7.21 15.09
C GLY A 307 3.71 8.44 14.80
N ASP A 308 3.86 9.46 15.65
CA ASP A 308 3.09 10.70 15.54
C ASP A 308 3.60 11.69 14.45
N ILE A 309 4.45 11.19 13.55
CA ILE A 309 4.84 11.91 12.32
C ILE A 309 3.61 12.29 11.49
N ASP A 310 2.52 11.50 11.56
CA ASP A 310 1.25 11.76 10.87
C ASP A 310 0.67 13.13 11.21
N ARG A 311 0.88 13.61 12.44
CA ARG A 311 0.42 14.95 12.89
C ARG A 311 1.15 16.09 12.16
N LEU A 312 2.33 15.82 11.61
CA LEU A 312 3.11 16.81 10.85
C LEU A 312 2.69 16.88 9.38
N VAL A 313 2.08 15.81 8.86
CA VAL A 313 1.76 15.64 7.42
C VAL A 313 0.91 16.82 6.88
N PRO A 314 -0.16 17.30 7.53
CA PRO A 314 -0.92 18.46 7.02
C PRO A 314 -0.07 19.73 6.91
N GLY A 315 0.77 19.99 7.92
CA GLY A 315 1.67 21.16 7.93
C GLY A 315 2.76 21.08 6.86
N ILE A 316 3.31 19.88 6.63
CA ILE A 316 4.30 19.64 5.57
C ILE A 316 3.65 19.83 4.19
N ALA A 317 2.45 19.32 3.97
CA ALA A 317 1.73 19.49 2.70
C ALA A 317 1.53 20.99 2.38
N ALA A 318 1.01 21.75 3.34
CA ALA A 318 0.84 23.20 3.20
C ALA A 318 2.17 23.93 2.94
N LEU A 319 3.27 23.49 3.57
CA LEU A 319 4.60 24.06 3.35
C LEU A 319 5.09 23.81 1.92
N ILE A 320 4.95 22.57 1.39
CA ILE A 320 5.36 22.23 0.02
C ILE A 320 4.58 23.07 -1.00
N GLU A 321 3.27 23.24 -0.80
CA GLU A 321 2.43 24.09 -1.65
C GLU A 321 2.84 25.56 -1.60
N ALA A 322 3.19 26.06 -0.39
CA ALA A 322 3.64 27.44 -0.21
C ALA A 322 5.00 27.71 -0.88
N ILE A 323 5.95 26.76 -0.76
CA ILE A 323 7.25 26.84 -1.45
C ILE A 323 7.07 26.89 -2.98
N ALA A 324 6.15 26.07 -3.51
CA ALA A 324 5.89 26.03 -4.94
C ALA A 324 5.25 27.32 -5.48
N LYS A 325 4.44 28.01 -4.66
CA LYS A 325 3.83 29.30 -5.03
C LYS A 325 4.82 30.48 -4.98
N ALA A 326 5.90 30.34 -4.22
CA ALA A 326 6.92 31.36 -4.05
C ALA A 326 8.06 31.29 -5.11
N ARG A 327 8.10 30.24 -5.90
CA ARG A 327 9.01 30.01 -7.04
C ARG A 327 8.34 30.35 -8.36
#